data_e2d370a18890f3e7221445cae0d0a79f
#
_entry.id   e2d370a18890f3e7221445cae0d0a79f
#
_cell.length_a   1.000
_cell.length_b   1.000
_cell.length_c   1.000
_cell.angle_alpha   90.00
_cell.angle_beta   90.00
_cell.angle_gamma   90.00
#
_symmetry.space_group_name_H-M   'P 1'
#
loop_
_entity.id
_entity.type
_entity.pdbx_description
1 polymer ?
#
loop_
_entity_poly.entity_id
_entity_poly.type
_entity_poly.pdbx_seq_one_letter_code
_entity_poly.pdbx_strand_id
1 'polypeptide(L)'
;MAKFLYSRYTVFVLVILGSIIGLLLAMIYDSNWLWLAIPCIFLTAIGIRDLTQTKHAVTRNYPVIGNMRYILESIRPEIRQYFLEQDNEILPFSRNQRAVVYQRAKQQIDKRPFGTIKDVYEQEYEWINHSMHPTTIENHDFRTTVGGPQCTKPYSISVFNISAMSFGALSKNAILALNRGAKQGGFAHDTGEGGISKYHMQGGDLIWNIGSGYFGCRNADGSFNDEEFAKKATQHNVKMIELKVSQGAKPGHGGILPGAKVTPEIAEARGVPVGEDCNSPAFHPEFDNPIGMMKFIKRLRDLSGGKPVGFKICIGHPWEFFSIAKAFLETGIYPDFIVVDGAEGGTGAAPIEFADHVGTPLREGLRLVHNTLVGIGLRKHIKIGAAGKVITAFDIARALSLGADWCNAGRGFMFAVGCIQAQACHTDKCPTGVATQDPLRAKALVVEDKAYRVYNYHKNTLHALAELLGAAGLHHPSELRAHHIARRVSPTEIRLLSALYPELVENELIEGKYSTRLFEVAWPVANAQSFHLEASAQNMVESFHKAYGMNN
;
A
#
# COMPACT_ATOMS: atom_id res chain seq x y z
N MET A 1 -59.94 3.16 12.22
CA MET A 1 -58.99 2.06 12.51
C MET A 1 -57.92 1.89 11.40
N ALA A 2 -58.27 1.89 10.11
CA ALA A 2 -57.25 1.69 9.05
C ALA A 2 -56.12 2.72 8.99
N LYS A 3 -56.38 4.00 9.25
CA LYS A 3 -55.30 5.03 9.30
C LYS A 3 -54.32 4.88 10.48
N PHE A 4 -54.70 4.15 11.53
CA PHE A 4 -53.82 3.91 12.68
C PHE A 4 -52.86 2.76 12.42
N LEU A 5 -53.25 1.75 11.63
CA LEU A 5 -52.42 0.60 11.27
C LEU A 5 -51.24 0.96 10.32
N TYR A 6 -51.29 2.11 9.67
CA TYR A 6 -50.24 2.62 8.77
C TYR A 6 -49.52 3.86 9.36
N SER A 7 -49.64 4.13 10.65
CA SER A 7 -48.91 5.23 11.32
C SER A 7 -47.45 4.84 11.49
N ARG A 8 -46.54 5.81 11.34
CA ARG A 8 -45.09 5.70 11.66
C ARG A 8 -44.83 5.24 13.11
N TYR A 9 -45.79 5.36 14.01
CA TYR A 9 -45.69 4.96 15.41
C TYR A 9 -46.32 3.59 15.71
N THR A 10 -46.87 2.89 14.74
CA THR A 10 -47.61 1.64 14.95
C THR A 10 -46.80 0.62 15.74
N VAL A 11 -45.56 0.35 15.34
CA VAL A 11 -44.69 -0.62 16.03
C VAL A 11 -44.44 -0.21 17.48
N PHE A 12 -44.20 1.06 17.73
CA PHE A 12 -43.99 1.56 19.10
C PHE A 12 -45.22 1.40 19.98
N VAL A 13 -46.40 1.71 19.46
CA VAL A 13 -47.68 1.53 20.17
C VAL A 13 -47.94 0.05 20.44
N LEU A 14 -47.71 -0.84 19.50
CA LEU A 14 -47.87 -2.28 19.69
C LEU A 14 -46.94 -2.82 20.78
N VAL A 15 -45.72 -2.32 20.84
CA VAL A 15 -44.73 -2.71 21.87
C VAL A 15 -45.16 -2.21 23.26
N ILE A 16 -45.71 -0.99 23.38
CA ILE A 16 -46.27 -0.47 24.65
C ILE A 16 -47.46 -1.34 25.08
N LEU A 17 -48.38 -1.63 24.17
CA LEU A 17 -49.51 -2.51 24.46
C LEU A 17 -49.07 -3.90 24.88
N GLY A 18 -48.07 -4.47 24.20
CA GLY A 18 -47.46 -5.75 24.59
C GLY A 18 -46.84 -5.73 25.97
N SER A 19 -46.22 -4.62 26.39
CA SER A 19 -45.69 -4.42 27.74
C SER A 19 -46.79 -4.45 28.78
N ILE A 20 -47.86 -3.70 28.56
CA ILE A 20 -48.99 -3.59 29.48
C ILE A 20 -49.73 -4.92 29.59
N ILE A 21 -50.09 -5.51 28.46
CA ILE A 21 -50.83 -6.79 28.41
C ILE A 21 -49.98 -7.90 29.01
N GLY A 22 -48.69 -8.00 28.67
CA GLY A 22 -47.80 -9.02 29.25
C GLY A 22 -47.68 -8.92 30.77
N LEU A 23 -47.57 -7.71 31.33
CA LEU A 23 -47.54 -7.50 32.78
C LEU A 23 -48.87 -7.87 33.43
N LEU A 24 -49.99 -7.47 32.83
CA LEU A 24 -51.31 -7.81 33.38
C LEU A 24 -51.54 -9.31 33.38
N LEU A 25 -51.18 -10.01 32.31
CA LEU A 25 -51.32 -11.46 32.21
C LEU A 25 -50.36 -12.17 33.18
N ALA A 26 -49.17 -11.64 33.40
CA ALA A 26 -48.23 -12.19 34.40
C ALA A 26 -48.76 -12.06 35.83
N MET A 27 -49.51 -10.98 36.14
CA MET A 27 -50.12 -10.76 37.44
C MET A 27 -51.37 -11.63 37.67
N ILE A 28 -52.18 -11.84 36.63
CA ILE A 28 -53.49 -12.48 36.78
C ILE A 28 -53.43 -13.99 36.57
N TYR A 29 -52.59 -14.49 35.65
CA TYR A 29 -52.60 -15.90 35.25
C TYR A 29 -51.31 -16.64 35.65
N ASP A 30 -50.14 -16.28 35.05
CA ASP A 30 -48.89 -17.00 35.24
C ASP A 30 -47.67 -16.11 34.94
N SER A 31 -46.62 -16.27 35.76
CA SER A 31 -45.32 -15.58 35.56
C SER A 31 -44.65 -15.83 34.19
N ASN A 32 -45.04 -16.89 33.47
CA ASN A 32 -44.55 -17.16 32.13
C ASN A 32 -44.82 -16.03 31.15
N TRP A 33 -45.85 -15.19 31.37
CA TRP A 33 -46.12 -14.02 30.54
C TRP A 33 -45.05 -12.90 30.66
N LEU A 34 -44.14 -13.01 31.63
CA LEU A 34 -42.96 -12.15 31.70
C LEU A 34 -42.04 -12.32 30.49
N TRP A 35 -42.04 -13.50 29.84
CA TRP A 35 -41.31 -13.68 28.59
C TRP A 35 -41.79 -12.76 27.46
N LEU A 36 -43.03 -12.31 27.47
CA LEU A 36 -43.55 -11.29 26.56
C LEU A 36 -43.32 -9.88 27.11
N ALA A 37 -43.57 -9.68 28.39
CA ALA A 37 -43.50 -8.35 29.02
C ALA A 37 -42.08 -7.77 28.99
N ILE A 38 -41.05 -8.52 29.37
CA ILE A 38 -39.66 -8.04 29.47
C ILE A 38 -39.12 -7.56 28.15
N PRO A 39 -39.17 -8.28 27.01
CA PRO A 39 -38.73 -7.78 25.72
C PRO A 39 -39.52 -6.55 25.28
N CYS A 40 -40.82 -6.50 25.49
CA CYS A 40 -41.64 -5.36 25.13
C CYS A 40 -41.31 -4.11 25.98
N ILE A 41 -41.04 -4.25 27.27
CA ILE A 41 -40.57 -3.14 28.14
C ILE A 41 -39.23 -2.60 27.64
N PHE A 42 -38.28 -3.50 27.31
CA PHE A 42 -36.99 -3.10 26.78
C PHE A 42 -37.14 -2.33 25.45
N LEU A 43 -37.96 -2.82 24.54
CA LEU A 43 -38.25 -2.14 23.28
C LEU A 43 -39.00 -0.83 23.48
N THR A 44 -39.87 -0.74 24.49
CA THR A 44 -40.56 0.50 24.87
C THR A 44 -39.55 1.56 25.33
N ALA A 45 -38.58 1.17 26.14
CA ALA A 45 -37.49 2.07 26.57
C ALA A 45 -36.66 2.58 25.38
N ILE A 46 -36.35 1.71 24.40
CA ILE A 46 -35.69 2.11 23.16
C ILE A 46 -36.56 3.10 22.38
N GLY A 47 -37.85 2.85 22.25
CA GLY A 47 -38.77 3.73 21.54
C GLY A 47 -38.91 5.13 22.18
N ILE A 48 -38.91 5.20 23.52
CA ILE A 48 -38.89 6.48 24.25
C ILE A 48 -37.59 7.22 23.97
N ARG A 49 -36.45 6.55 24.06
CA ARG A 49 -35.14 7.11 23.68
C ARG A 49 -35.14 7.65 22.25
N ASP A 50 -35.67 6.86 21.31
CA ASP A 50 -35.74 7.24 19.90
C ASP A 50 -36.55 8.52 19.66
N LEU A 51 -37.64 8.69 20.37
CA LEU A 51 -38.47 9.90 20.31
C LEU A 51 -37.79 11.13 20.92
N THR A 52 -37.05 10.96 21.99
CA THR A 52 -36.45 12.08 22.76
C THR A 52 -35.09 12.52 22.18
N GLN A 53 -34.36 11.67 21.50
CA GLN A 53 -33.09 12.00 20.88
C GLN A 53 -33.26 12.94 19.68
N THR A 54 -32.23 13.77 19.38
CA THR A 54 -32.25 14.80 18.33
C THR A 54 -31.35 14.50 17.12
N LYS A 55 -30.50 13.48 17.23
CA LYS A 55 -29.44 13.20 16.24
C LYS A 55 -29.91 12.42 15.02
N HIS A 56 -30.89 11.54 15.18
CA HIS A 56 -31.31 10.59 14.14
C HIS A 56 -32.79 10.74 13.78
N ALA A 57 -33.08 11.40 12.66
CA ALA A 57 -34.45 11.67 12.20
C ALA A 57 -35.24 10.39 11.91
N VAL A 58 -34.59 9.33 11.39
CA VAL A 58 -35.26 8.07 11.02
C VAL A 58 -35.80 7.36 12.26
N THR A 59 -35.01 7.16 13.32
CA THR A 59 -35.49 6.52 14.56
C THR A 59 -36.52 7.39 15.28
N ARG A 60 -36.40 8.71 15.21
CA ARG A 60 -37.41 9.63 15.76
C ARG A 60 -38.76 9.54 15.04
N ASN A 61 -38.75 9.32 13.72
CA ASN A 61 -39.98 9.15 12.94
C ASN A 61 -40.55 7.74 13.03
N TYR A 62 -39.70 6.72 13.22
CA TYR A 62 -40.06 5.31 13.29
C TYR A 62 -39.44 4.67 14.53
N PRO A 63 -39.95 5.00 15.76
CA PRO A 63 -39.37 4.49 16.99
C PRO A 63 -39.36 2.98 17.01
N VAL A 64 -38.31 2.40 17.59
CA VAL A 64 -38.00 0.97 17.64
C VAL A 64 -37.57 0.43 16.27
N ILE A 65 -38.48 0.41 15.29
CA ILE A 65 -38.20 -0.23 13.97
C ILE A 65 -37.15 0.51 13.17
N GLY A 66 -37.01 1.82 13.35
CA GLY A 66 -36.00 2.64 12.68
C GLY A 66 -34.55 2.22 13.01
N ASN A 67 -34.34 1.54 14.15
CA ASN A 67 -33.04 1.02 14.52
C ASN A 67 -32.58 -0.17 13.64
N MET A 68 -33.51 -0.89 13.00
CA MET A 68 -33.15 -1.97 12.06
C MET A 68 -32.30 -1.47 10.89
N ARG A 69 -32.55 -0.23 10.43
CA ARG A 69 -31.70 0.37 9.39
C ARG A 69 -30.23 0.41 9.83
N TYR A 70 -29.93 0.86 11.02
CA TYR A 70 -28.56 0.97 11.51
C TYR A 70 -27.93 -0.40 11.77
N ILE A 71 -28.72 -1.37 12.21
CA ILE A 71 -28.27 -2.76 12.33
C ILE A 71 -27.90 -3.30 10.94
N LEU A 72 -28.75 -3.13 9.94
CA LEU A 72 -28.47 -3.58 8.57
C LEU A 72 -27.27 -2.84 7.95
N GLU A 73 -27.13 -1.53 8.21
CA GLU A 73 -25.95 -0.78 7.78
C GLU A 73 -24.67 -1.25 8.47
N SER A 74 -24.74 -1.65 9.75
CA SER A 74 -23.57 -2.13 10.48
C SER A 74 -23.06 -3.50 10.00
N ILE A 75 -23.95 -4.37 9.53
CA ILE A 75 -23.59 -5.70 8.98
C ILE A 75 -23.44 -5.71 7.45
N ARG A 76 -23.70 -4.58 6.80
CA ARG A 76 -23.63 -4.45 5.34
C ARG A 76 -22.24 -4.81 4.77
N PRO A 77 -21.09 -4.42 5.40
CA PRO A 77 -19.78 -4.78 4.90
C PRO A 77 -19.58 -6.31 4.83
N GLU A 78 -20.05 -7.04 5.84
CA GLU A 78 -19.97 -8.50 5.89
C GLU A 78 -20.89 -9.14 4.85
N ILE A 79 -22.14 -8.65 4.73
CA ILE A 79 -23.08 -9.13 3.71
C ILE A 79 -22.48 -8.91 2.32
N ARG A 80 -21.94 -7.72 2.05
CA ARG A 80 -21.30 -7.43 0.77
C ARG A 80 -20.13 -8.36 0.50
N GLN A 81 -19.21 -8.49 1.46
CA GLN A 81 -17.97 -9.24 1.28
C GLN A 81 -18.20 -10.75 1.13
N TYR A 82 -19.18 -11.34 1.83
CA TYR A 82 -19.37 -12.79 1.87
C TYR A 82 -20.50 -13.30 0.96
N PHE A 83 -21.45 -12.45 0.58
CA PHE A 83 -22.64 -12.89 -0.16
C PHE A 83 -22.83 -12.18 -1.51
N LEU A 84 -22.41 -10.91 -1.64
CA LEU A 84 -22.70 -10.09 -2.83
C LEU A 84 -21.46 -9.83 -3.69
N GLU A 85 -20.25 -9.86 -3.13
CA GLU A 85 -19.00 -9.58 -3.86
C GLU A 85 -18.78 -10.64 -4.95
N GLN A 86 -18.61 -10.19 -6.19
CA GLN A 86 -18.20 -11.06 -7.28
C GLN A 86 -16.72 -11.42 -7.16
N ASP A 87 -16.34 -12.64 -7.61
CA ASP A 87 -14.98 -13.16 -7.46
C ASP A 87 -13.90 -12.29 -8.14
N ASN A 88 -14.26 -11.58 -9.20
CA ASN A 88 -13.37 -10.68 -9.96
C ASN A 88 -13.55 -9.19 -9.62
N GLU A 89 -14.52 -8.81 -8.79
CA GLU A 89 -14.73 -7.42 -8.39
C GLU A 89 -13.51 -6.90 -7.62
N ILE A 90 -12.85 -5.85 -8.15
CA ILE A 90 -11.59 -5.29 -7.59
C ILE A 90 -11.92 -4.13 -6.65
N LEU A 91 -12.24 -4.40 -5.39
CA LEU A 91 -12.55 -3.37 -4.39
C LEU A 91 -12.06 -3.76 -2.97
N PRO A 92 -10.91 -3.32 -2.52
CA PRO A 92 -9.70 -2.87 -3.23
C PRO A 92 -8.88 -4.02 -3.83
N PHE A 93 -9.10 -5.28 -3.41
CA PHE A 93 -8.56 -6.51 -3.97
C PHE A 93 -9.67 -7.53 -4.16
N SER A 94 -9.71 -8.16 -5.32
CA SER A 94 -10.72 -9.17 -5.62
C SER A 94 -10.60 -10.40 -4.71
N ARG A 95 -11.70 -11.14 -4.57
CA ARG A 95 -11.72 -12.41 -3.85
C ARG A 95 -10.68 -13.39 -4.40
N ASN A 96 -10.52 -13.45 -5.72
CA ASN A 96 -9.51 -14.30 -6.36
C ASN A 96 -8.08 -13.91 -5.98
N GLN A 97 -7.75 -12.61 -5.95
CA GLN A 97 -6.43 -12.15 -5.51
C GLN A 97 -6.15 -12.54 -4.06
N ARG A 98 -7.12 -12.34 -3.17
CA ARG A 98 -6.99 -12.74 -1.75
C ARG A 98 -6.87 -14.26 -1.60
N ALA A 99 -7.65 -15.03 -2.34
CA ALA A 99 -7.63 -16.49 -2.32
C ALA A 99 -6.26 -17.04 -2.71
N VAL A 100 -5.62 -16.52 -3.77
CA VAL A 100 -4.26 -16.92 -4.17
C VAL A 100 -3.25 -16.70 -3.03
N VAL A 101 -3.32 -15.57 -2.33
CA VAL A 101 -2.43 -15.31 -1.18
C VAL A 101 -2.68 -16.32 -0.07
N TYR A 102 -3.95 -16.56 0.30
CA TYR A 102 -4.29 -17.52 1.37
C TYR A 102 -3.85 -18.95 1.03
N GLN A 103 -4.05 -19.37 -0.22
CA GLN A 103 -3.63 -20.70 -0.69
C GLN A 103 -2.12 -20.84 -0.62
N ARG A 104 -1.35 -19.89 -1.18
CA ARG A 104 0.11 -19.90 -1.16
C ARG A 104 0.68 -19.82 0.26
N ALA A 105 0.12 -18.97 1.11
CA ALA A 105 0.53 -18.82 2.51
C ALA A 105 0.30 -20.11 3.32
N LYS A 106 -0.77 -20.85 3.04
CA LYS A 106 -1.14 -22.10 3.73
C LYS A 106 -0.62 -23.35 3.04
N GLN A 107 0.15 -23.24 1.96
CA GLN A 107 0.59 -24.37 1.11
C GLN A 107 -0.59 -25.21 0.59
N GLN A 108 -1.71 -24.58 0.28
CA GLN A 108 -2.83 -25.21 -0.39
C GLN A 108 -2.62 -25.19 -1.91
N ILE A 109 -3.32 -26.08 -2.61
CA ILE A 109 -3.26 -26.15 -4.08
C ILE A 109 -3.82 -24.85 -4.66
N ASP A 110 -3.00 -24.10 -5.40
CA ASP A 110 -3.37 -22.87 -6.13
C ASP A 110 -3.62 -23.12 -7.64
N LYS A 111 -3.98 -24.36 -7.99
CA LYS A 111 -4.32 -24.76 -9.35
C LYS A 111 -5.83 -24.59 -9.60
N ARG A 112 -6.18 -24.29 -10.82
CA ARG A 112 -7.57 -24.06 -11.23
C ARG A 112 -7.99 -25.11 -12.27
N PRO A 113 -9.03 -25.91 -11.96
CA PRO A 113 -9.65 -26.80 -12.95
C PRO A 113 -10.49 -26.00 -13.95
N PHE A 114 -10.79 -26.58 -15.08
CA PHE A 114 -11.62 -26.05 -16.20
C PHE A 114 -11.04 -24.84 -16.95
N GLY A 115 -9.92 -24.25 -16.52
CA GLY A 115 -9.30 -23.12 -17.20
C GLY A 115 -9.57 -21.76 -16.55
N THR A 116 -9.47 -20.68 -17.32
CA THR A 116 -9.62 -19.32 -16.80
C THR A 116 -11.06 -18.97 -16.47
N ILE A 117 -11.23 -18.19 -15.39
CA ILE A 117 -12.51 -17.56 -15.02
C ILE A 117 -12.54 -16.07 -15.42
N LYS A 118 -11.48 -15.58 -16.07
CA LYS A 118 -11.44 -14.22 -16.59
C LYS A 118 -12.00 -14.19 -17.99
N ASP A 119 -12.69 -13.11 -18.34
CA ASP A 119 -13.00 -12.81 -19.72
C ASP A 119 -11.70 -12.36 -20.43
N VAL A 120 -11.15 -13.23 -21.27
CA VAL A 120 -9.92 -12.97 -22.02
C VAL A 120 -10.12 -11.99 -23.19
N TYR A 121 -11.38 -11.67 -23.49
CA TYR A 121 -11.76 -10.71 -24.53
C TYR A 121 -12.12 -9.34 -23.96
N GLU A 122 -12.15 -9.20 -22.62
CA GLU A 122 -12.39 -7.93 -21.96
C GLU A 122 -11.23 -6.95 -22.22
N GLN A 123 -11.56 -5.68 -22.38
CA GLN A 123 -10.58 -4.60 -22.46
C GLN A 123 -9.69 -4.62 -21.20
N GLU A 124 -8.42 -4.30 -21.38
CA GLU A 124 -7.37 -4.34 -20.36
C GLU A 124 -6.90 -5.73 -19.94
N TYR A 125 -7.42 -6.82 -20.53
CA TYR A 125 -6.85 -8.13 -20.29
C TYR A 125 -5.40 -8.20 -20.77
N GLU A 126 -4.52 -8.70 -19.91
CA GLU A 126 -3.07 -8.81 -20.14
C GLU A 126 -2.62 -10.26 -20.02
N TRP A 127 -1.61 -10.64 -20.83
CA TRP A 127 -0.97 -11.94 -20.78
C TRP A 127 0.51 -11.85 -21.14
N ILE A 128 1.29 -12.85 -20.71
CA ILE A 128 2.66 -13.04 -21.16
C ILE A 128 2.65 -13.99 -22.38
N ASN A 129 3.43 -13.65 -23.39
CA ASN A 129 3.58 -14.51 -24.58
C ASN A 129 4.45 -15.71 -24.21
N HIS A 130 3.96 -16.94 -24.46
CA HIS A 130 4.72 -18.15 -24.23
C HIS A 130 5.66 -18.45 -25.39
N SER A 131 6.74 -19.19 -25.10
CA SER A 131 7.68 -19.69 -26.09
C SER A 131 7.27 -21.10 -26.55
N MET A 132 7.53 -21.44 -27.83
CA MET A 132 7.46 -22.81 -28.30
C MET A 132 8.63 -23.66 -27.79
N HIS A 133 9.63 -23.01 -27.18
CA HIS A 133 10.79 -23.65 -26.55
C HIS A 133 10.90 -23.17 -25.09
N PRO A 134 10.04 -23.66 -24.20
CA PRO A 134 10.06 -23.27 -22.82
C PRO A 134 11.32 -23.71 -22.09
N THR A 135 11.68 -23.00 -21.01
CA THR A 135 12.84 -23.32 -20.17
C THR A 135 12.38 -23.85 -18.81
N THR A 136 13.26 -24.59 -18.12
CA THR A 136 13.04 -24.99 -16.73
C THR A 136 13.99 -24.21 -15.83
N ILE A 137 13.45 -23.62 -14.77
CA ILE A 137 14.21 -22.85 -13.79
C ILE A 137 14.15 -23.62 -12.47
N GLU A 138 15.27 -24.14 -12.01
CA GLU A 138 15.34 -24.92 -10.76
C GLU A 138 15.49 -24.02 -9.52
N ASN A 139 16.29 -22.95 -9.62
CA ASN A 139 16.50 -22.02 -8.52
C ASN A 139 15.53 -20.85 -8.61
N HIS A 140 14.66 -20.72 -7.63
CA HIS A 140 13.64 -19.68 -7.54
C HIS A 140 14.04 -18.52 -6.61
N ASP A 141 15.24 -18.51 -6.04
CA ASP A 141 15.76 -17.38 -5.25
C ASP A 141 16.28 -16.27 -6.17
N PHE A 142 15.34 -15.60 -6.81
CA PHE A 142 15.65 -14.48 -7.69
C PHE A 142 16.06 -13.25 -6.90
N ARG A 143 17.24 -12.73 -7.20
CA ARG A 143 17.82 -11.58 -6.49
C ARG A 143 18.39 -10.56 -7.46
N THR A 144 18.47 -9.31 -6.97
CA THR A 144 19.18 -8.22 -7.64
C THR A 144 20.11 -7.52 -6.65
N THR A 145 21.25 -7.01 -7.12
CA THR A 145 22.18 -6.26 -6.28
C THR A 145 21.84 -4.79 -6.32
N VAL A 146 21.63 -4.19 -5.14
CA VAL A 146 21.41 -2.77 -4.94
C VAL A 146 22.67 -2.14 -4.32
N GLY A 147 23.12 -1.06 -4.91
CA GLY A 147 24.34 -0.35 -4.55
C GLY A 147 25.10 0.05 -5.81
N GLY A 148 25.07 1.33 -6.14
CA GLY A 148 25.80 1.93 -7.26
C GLY A 148 27.27 2.18 -6.93
N PRO A 149 28.03 2.87 -7.80
CA PRO A 149 29.44 3.17 -7.60
C PRO A 149 29.76 3.96 -6.34
N GLN A 150 28.78 4.67 -5.78
CA GLN A 150 28.91 5.47 -4.56
C GLN A 150 28.62 4.68 -3.28
N CYS A 151 28.17 3.43 -3.41
CA CYS A 151 27.85 2.53 -2.30
C CYS A 151 29.04 1.58 -2.05
N THR A 152 29.48 1.47 -0.78
CA THR A 152 30.60 0.59 -0.42
C THR A 152 30.13 -0.75 0.16
N LYS A 153 28.84 -0.89 0.50
CA LYS A 153 28.24 -2.10 1.08
C LYS A 153 26.98 -2.50 0.33
N PRO A 154 27.10 -2.95 -0.92
CA PRO A 154 25.94 -3.34 -1.72
C PRO A 154 25.16 -4.48 -1.05
N TYR A 155 23.85 -4.54 -1.30
CA TYR A 155 22.95 -5.55 -0.77
C TYR A 155 22.26 -6.34 -1.88
N SER A 156 22.25 -7.66 -1.76
CA SER A 156 21.51 -8.55 -2.64
C SER A 156 20.08 -8.70 -2.11
N ILE A 157 19.11 -8.03 -2.76
CA ILE A 157 17.69 -8.06 -2.38
C ILE A 157 16.92 -9.10 -3.20
N SER A 158 15.92 -9.75 -2.60
CA SER A 158 14.97 -10.59 -3.36
C SER A 158 14.18 -9.73 -4.34
N VAL A 159 13.71 -10.32 -5.45
CA VAL A 159 12.80 -9.63 -6.38
C VAL A 159 11.40 -9.40 -5.82
N PHE A 160 11.09 -9.95 -4.63
CA PHE A 160 9.82 -9.78 -3.95
C PHE A 160 9.99 -9.58 -2.44
N ASN A 161 9.56 -8.46 -1.88
CA ASN A 161 9.83 -8.06 -0.50
C ASN A 161 8.59 -7.49 0.19
N ILE A 162 8.66 -7.37 1.54
CA ILE A 162 7.63 -6.72 2.34
C ILE A 162 7.78 -5.20 2.20
N SER A 163 6.70 -4.54 1.75
CA SER A 163 6.62 -3.08 1.64
C SER A 163 6.51 -2.40 3.01
N ALA A 164 6.77 -1.11 3.04
CA ALA A 164 6.73 -0.24 4.20
C ALA A 164 5.42 -0.34 5.01
N MET A 165 5.51 -0.87 6.22
CA MET A 165 4.39 -0.99 7.16
C MET A 165 4.88 -0.79 8.60
N SER A 166 4.52 0.34 9.22
CA SER A 166 5.07 0.72 10.52
C SER A 166 4.48 -0.05 11.71
N PHE A 167 5.29 -0.25 12.74
CA PHE A 167 4.78 -0.55 14.08
C PHE A 167 3.95 0.63 14.60
N GLY A 168 2.76 0.35 15.07
CA GLY A 168 1.74 1.36 15.40
C GLY A 168 0.61 1.37 14.36
N ALA A 169 0.89 1.27 13.07
CA ALA A 169 -0.10 0.94 12.06
C ALA A 169 -0.47 -0.55 12.12
N LEU A 170 0.53 -1.43 12.25
CA LEU A 170 0.35 -2.86 12.51
C LEU A 170 0.62 -3.18 13.98
N SER A 171 0.04 -4.30 14.44
CA SER A 171 0.27 -4.85 15.78
C SER A 171 1.69 -5.41 15.92
N LYS A 172 2.15 -5.51 17.16
CA LYS A 172 3.43 -6.15 17.48
C LYS A 172 3.54 -7.58 16.92
N ASN A 173 2.48 -8.37 17.03
CA ASN A 173 2.47 -9.76 16.55
C ASN A 173 2.54 -9.82 15.02
N ALA A 174 1.92 -8.88 14.31
CA ALA A 174 2.04 -8.79 12.86
C ALA A 174 3.49 -8.44 12.43
N ILE A 175 4.13 -7.46 13.08
CA ILE A 175 5.53 -7.09 12.79
C ILE A 175 6.47 -8.25 13.09
N LEU A 176 6.31 -8.93 14.23
CA LEU A 176 7.10 -10.13 14.58
C LEU A 176 6.97 -11.22 13.50
N ALA A 177 5.75 -11.52 13.09
CA ALA A 177 5.48 -12.54 12.08
C ALA A 177 6.10 -12.18 10.71
N LEU A 178 5.97 -10.93 10.29
CA LEU A 178 6.56 -10.43 9.05
C LEU A 178 8.08 -10.54 9.07
N ASN A 179 8.74 -10.07 10.13
CA ASN A 179 10.20 -10.08 10.20
C ASN A 179 10.78 -11.49 10.34
N ARG A 180 10.15 -12.38 11.13
CA ARG A 180 10.57 -13.78 11.23
C ARG A 180 10.38 -14.53 9.92
N GLY A 181 9.27 -14.29 9.20
CA GLY A 181 9.04 -14.87 7.87
C GLY A 181 10.06 -14.37 6.84
N ALA A 182 10.38 -13.07 6.87
CA ALA A 182 11.43 -12.47 6.05
C ALA A 182 12.82 -13.09 6.33
N LYS A 183 13.16 -13.29 7.61
CA LYS A 183 14.38 -14.00 8.01
C LYS A 183 14.44 -15.42 7.42
N GLN A 184 13.35 -16.16 7.55
CA GLN A 184 13.27 -17.55 7.08
C GLN A 184 13.43 -17.65 5.55
N GLY A 185 12.88 -16.68 4.81
CA GLY A 185 12.93 -16.63 3.35
C GLY A 185 14.11 -15.84 2.77
N GLY A 186 14.92 -15.19 3.59
CA GLY A 186 16.06 -14.40 3.15
C GLY A 186 15.68 -13.16 2.32
N PHE A 187 14.53 -12.54 2.58
CA PHE A 187 14.07 -11.34 1.88
C PHE A 187 13.88 -10.14 2.83
N ALA A 188 13.77 -8.94 2.26
CA ALA A 188 13.77 -7.72 3.05
C ALA A 188 12.39 -7.38 3.63
N HIS A 189 12.41 -6.75 4.82
CA HIS A 189 11.26 -6.17 5.49
C HIS A 189 11.47 -4.66 5.63
N ASP A 190 10.68 -3.87 4.95
CA ASP A 190 10.66 -2.41 5.09
C ASP A 190 9.90 -2.02 6.36
N THR A 191 10.55 -1.22 7.22
CA THR A 191 10.04 -0.86 8.55
C THR A 191 8.85 0.08 8.52
N GLY A 192 8.64 0.79 7.41
CA GLY A 192 7.75 1.95 7.38
C GLY A 192 8.29 3.10 8.23
N GLU A 193 7.63 4.26 8.17
CA GLU A 193 8.09 5.53 8.74
C GLU A 193 8.07 5.62 10.29
N GLY A 194 7.62 4.60 10.98
CA GLY A 194 7.47 4.59 12.45
C GLY A 194 8.74 4.30 13.23
N GLY A 195 9.91 4.27 12.59
CA GLY A 195 11.18 3.87 13.21
C GLY A 195 11.35 2.37 13.34
N ILE A 196 12.53 1.95 13.79
CA ILE A 196 12.85 0.53 14.06
C ILE A 196 12.39 0.19 15.48
N SER A 197 11.42 -0.69 15.62
CA SER A 197 10.99 -1.23 16.91
C SER A 197 11.73 -2.53 17.26
N LYS A 198 11.71 -2.92 18.54
CA LYS A 198 12.24 -4.22 18.99
C LYS A 198 11.60 -5.41 18.25
N TYR A 199 10.40 -5.24 17.73
CA TYR A 199 9.67 -6.27 16.97
C TYR A 199 10.21 -6.45 15.55
N HIS A 200 10.85 -5.43 14.96
CA HIS A 200 11.59 -5.55 13.69
C HIS A 200 12.92 -6.28 13.86
N MET A 201 13.47 -6.35 15.09
CA MET A 201 14.81 -6.89 15.38
C MET A 201 14.81 -8.40 15.61
N GLN A 202 14.10 -9.17 14.77
CA GLN A 202 14.03 -10.64 14.88
C GLN A 202 15.04 -11.36 13.96
N GLY A 203 15.94 -10.60 13.34
CA GLY A 203 17.03 -11.11 12.50
C GLY A 203 16.71 -11.21 11.01
N GLY A 204 15.55 -10.73 10.57
CA GLY A 204 15.29 -10.48 9.15
C GLY A 204 15.96 -9.19 8.68
N ASP A 205 16.37 -9.17 7.41
CA ASP A 205 16.99 -8.01 6.78
C ASP A 205 15.99 -6.84 6.70
N LEU A 206 16.43 -5.64 7.06
CA LEU A 206 15.61 -4.45 7.11
C LEU A 206 15.97 -3.44 6.03
N ILE A 207 14.94 -2.85 5.43
CA ILE A 207 15.00 -1.54 4.77
C ILE A 207 14.49 -0.54 5.80
N TRP A 208 15.33 0.37 6.28
CA TRP A 208 14.87 1.37 7.22
C TRP A 208 14.29 2.58 6.50
N ASN A 209 12.99 2.77 6.66
CA ASN A 209 12.25 3.85 6.03
C ASN A 209 12.27 5.11 6.89
N ILE A 210 12.79 6.19 6.34
CA ILE A 210 12.93 7.50 6.97
C ILE A 210 11.88 8.45 6.43
N GLY A 211 10.81 8.68 7.19
CA GLY A 211 9.78 9.67 6.86
C GLY A 211 10.15 11.07 7.30
N SER A 212 9.36 12.06 6.89
CA SER A 212 9.56 13.50 7.19
C SER A 212 9.48 13.86 8.68
N GLY A 213 8.94 12.97 9.53
CA GLY A 213 8.95 13.12 10.99
C GLY A 213 10.20 12.56 11.67
N TYR A 214 11.12 11.94 10.93
CA TYR A 214 12.39 11.33 11.39
C TYR A 214 12.22 10.42 12.61
N PHE A 215 11.09 9.72 12.72
CA PHE A 215 10.81 8.87 13.87
C PHE A 215 11.89 7.81 14.08
N GLY A 216 12.38 7.75 15.30
CA GLY A 216 13.48 6.88 15.69
C GLY A 216 14.89 7.45 15.47
N CYS A 217 15.03 8.61 14.81
CA CYS A 217 16.30 9.33 14.65
C CYS A 217 16.07 10.87 14.66
N ARG A 218 15.29 11.37 15.63
CA ARG A 218 14.95 12.79 15.74
C ARG A 218 15.37 13.38 17.09
N ASN A 219 15.63 14.68 17.09
CA ASN A 219 15.76 15.48 18.29
C ASN A 219 14.38 15.77 18.92
N ALA A 220 14.36 16.34 20.12
CA ALA A 220 13.11 16.70 20.81
C ALA A 220 12.27 17.75 20.05
N ASP A 221 12.91 18.62 19.28
CA ASP A 221 12.28 19.64 18.43
C ASP A 221 11.77 19.07 17.09
N GLY A 222 12.03 17.79 16.80
CA GLY A 222 11.63 17.10 15.58
C GLY A 222 12.63 17.15 14.44
N SER A 223 13.76 17.85 14.58
CA SER A 223 14.84 17.88 13.59
C SER A 223 15.57 16.52 13.51
N PHE A 224 16.27 16.28 12.40
CA PHE A 224 17.05 15.06 12.19
C PHE A 224 18.26 14.99 13.14
N ASN A 225 18.53 13.80 13.69
CA ASN A 225 19.63 13.54 14.60
C ASN A 225 20.62 12.55 13.98
N ASP A 226 21.82 13.03 13.62
CA ASP A 226 22.86 12.25 12.95
C ASP A 226 23.37 11.08 13.80
N GLU A 227 23.57 11.30 15.10
CA GLU A 227 24.12 10.27 15.99
C GLU A 227 23.13 9.12 16.20
N GLU A 228 21.86 9.43 16.48
CA GLU A 228 20.82 8.42 16.62
C GLU A 228 20.55 7.69 15.30
N PHE A 229 20.64 8.40 14.17
CA PHE A 229 20.57 7.75 12.86
C PHE A 229 21.74 6.80 12.65
N ALA A 230 22.98 7.25 12.79
CA ALA A 230 24.19 6.46 12.57
C ALA A 230 24.21 5.19 13.45
N LYS A 231 23.85 5.32 14.72
CA LYS A 231 23.76 4.23 15.68
C LYS A 231 22.81 3.11 15.23
N LYS A 232 21.67 3.45 14.61
CA LYS A 232 20.68 2.47 14.12
C LYS A 232 21.00 2.01 12.69
N ALA A 233 21.39 2.92 11.81
CA ALA A 233 21.69 2.63 10.42
C ALA A 233 22.86 1.65 10.24
N THR A 234 23.83 1.67 11.14
CA THR A 234 25.01 0.78 11.10
C THR A 234 24.75 -0.63 11.62
N GLN A 235 23.58 -0.90 12.25
CA GLN A 235 23.24 -2.24 12.74
C GLN A 235 23.26 -3.27 11.61
N HIS A 236 23.65 -4.51 11.94
CA HIS A 236 23.90 -5.56 10.96
C HIS A 236 22.67 -5.93 10.11
N ASN A 237 21.49 -5.96 10.71
CA ASN A 237 20.25 -6.31 10.03
C ASN A 237 19.62 -5.16 9.20
N VAL A 238 20.06 -3.92 9.38
CA VAL A 238 19.69 -2.80 8.51
C VAL A 238 20.57 -2.87 7.27
N LYS A 239 19.96 -3.20 6.13
CA LYS A 239 20.68 -3.43 4.86
C LYS A 239 20.60 -2.23 3.91
N MET A 240 19.50 -1.51 3.94
CA MET A 240 19.23 -0.37 3.06
C MET A 240 18.54 0.75 3.83
N ILE A 241 18.71 1.98 3.38
CA ILE A 241 18.03 3.17 3.89
C ILE A 241 17.13 3.73 2.81
N GLU A 242 15.84 3.90 3.11
CA GLU A 242 14.85 4.44 2.19
C GLU A 242 14.30 5.77 2.71
N LEU A 243 14.66 6.89 2.07
CA LEU A 243 14.08 8.19 2.34
C LEU A 243 12.66 8.25 1.73
N LYS A 244 11.62 8.39 2.55
CA LYS A 244 10.25 8.45 2.05
C LYS A 244 9.87 9.89 1.70
N VAL A 245 9.93 10.22 0.43
CA VAL A 245 9.49 11.54 -0.09
C VAL A 245 7.96 11.60 -0.17
N SER A 246 7.32 10.55 -0.71
CA SER A 246 5.87 10.42 -0.76
C SER A 246 5.43 8.95 -0.81
N GLN A 247 4.13 8.70 -0.73
CA GLN A 247 3.54 7.36 -0.81
C GLN A 247 2.28 7.40 -1.69
N GLY A 248 1.96 6.30 -2.38
CA GLY A 248 0.87 6.23 -3.35
C GLY A 248 -0.51 6.54 -2.79
N ALA A 249 -0.83 6.07 -1.57
CA ALA A 249 -2.16 6.23 -1.00
C ALA A 249 -2.54 7.66 -0.63
N LYS A 250 -1.58 8.52 -0.35
CA LYS A 250 -1.78 9.94 0.04
C LYS A 250 -0.52 10.77 -0.24
N PRO A 251 -0.18 11.00 -1.50
CA PRO A 251 0.96 11.85 -1.85
C PRO A 251 0.72 13.28 -1.37
N GLY A 252 1.77 13.94 -0.89
CA GLY A 252 1.67 15.32 -0.39
C GLY A 252 0.92 15.50 0.93
N HIS A 253 0.62 14.41 1.63
CA HIS A 253 -0.04 14.44 2.94
C HIS A 253 0.84 13.77 4.00
N GLY A 254 1.07 14.44 5.12
CA GLY A 254 1.80 13.91 6.27
C GLY A 254 1.11 12.69 6.91
N GLY A 255 1.88 11.90 7.65
CA GLY A 255 1.34 10.80 8.44
C GLY A 255 0.67 11.30 9.70
N ILE A 256 -0.44 10.67 10.10
CA ILE A 256 -1.10 10.89 11.40
C ILE A 256 -1.27 9.55 12.09
N LEU A 257 -0.73 9.42 13.30
CA LEU A 257 -1.06 8.34 14.20
C LEU A 257 -1.79 8.94 15.41
N PRO A 258 -3.09 8.65 15.60
CA PRO A 258 -3.86 9.20 16.71
C PRO A 258 -3.25 8.84 18.07
N GLY A 259 -3.23 9.77 19.00
CA GLY A 259 -2.66 9.62 20.34
C GLY A 259 -3.18 8.40 21.10
N ALA A 260 -4.47 8.07 20.91
CA ALA A 260 -5.06 6.84 21.47
C ALA A 260 -4.36 5.53 21.08
N LYS A 261 -3.58 5.54 19.96
CA LYS A 261 -2.76 4.42 19.51
C LYS A 261 -1.30 4.53 19.95
N VAL A 262 -0.86 5.69 20.46
CA VAL A 262 0.54 5.91 20.86
C VAL A 262 0.79 5.32 22.24
N THR A 263 1.01 4.00 22.27
CA THR A 263 1.41 3.27 23.48
C THR A 263 2.84 3.62 23.91
N PRO A 264 3.27 3.30 25.16
CA PRO A 264 4.66 3.52 25.58
C PRO A 264 5.70 2.90 24.64
N GLU A 265 5.44 1.70 24.11
CA GLU A 265 6.34 1.03 23.16
C GLU A 265 6.43 1.73 21.80
N ILE A 266 5.32 2.34 21.34
CA ILE A 266 5.30 3.12 20.10
C ILE A 266 5.98 4.46 20.32
N ALA A 267 5.74 5.11 21.46
CA ALA A 267 6.38 6.35 21.84
C ALA A 267 7.93 6.20 21.90
N GLU A 268 8.41 5.10 22.51
CA GLU A 268 9.84 4.76 22.53
C GLU A 268 10.41 4.56 21.11
N ALA A 269 9.73 3.78 20.27
CA ALA A 269 10.20 3.49 18.90
C ALA A 269 10.26 4.74 18.02
N ARG A 270 9.34 5.69 18.22
CA ARG A 270 9.21 6.92 17.43
C ARG A 270 9.98 8.11 18.00
N GLY A 271 10.30 8.10 19.30
CA GLY A 271 10.88 9.25 20.00
C GLY A 271 9.86 10.38 20.19
N VAL A 272 8.63 10.05 20.65
CA VAL A 272 7.51 10.99 20.85
C VAL A 272 6.84 10.79 22.21
N PRO A 273 6.08 11.78 22.75
CA PRO A 273 5.31 11.61 23.97
C PRO A 273 4.23 10.53 23.85
N VAL A 274 3.94 9.84 24.96
CA VAL A 274 2.87 8.83 25.05
C VAL A 274 1.49 9.51 25.03
N GLY A 275 0.55 8.95 24.25
CA GLY A 275 -0.85 9.39 24.24
C GLY A 275 -1.12 10.68 23.47
N GLU A 276 -0.13 11.27 22.82
CA GLU A 276 -0.28 12.43 21.97
C GLU A 276 -0.31 12.07 20.48
N ASP A 277 -1.02 12.88 19.68
CA ASP A 277 -1.07 12.67 18.22
C ASP A 277 0.33 12.80 17.62
N CYS A 278 0.73 11.77 16.88
CA CYS A 278 2.04 11.71 16.25
C CYS A 278 1.91 12.08 14.76
N ASN A 279 2.19 13.34 14.46
CA ASN A 279 2.08 13.91 13.13
C ASN A 279 3.46 14.03 12.48
N SER A 280 3.55 13.74 11.18
CA SER A 280 4.73 14.03 10.37
C SER A 280 4.42 15.16 9.38
N PRO A 281 5.39 16.05 9.09
CA PRO A 281 5.24 17.08 8.05
C PRO A 281 4.94 16.48 6.69
N ALA A 282 4.31 17.26 5.79
CA ALA A 282 4.04 16.84 4.42
C ALA A 282 5.32 16.76 3.55
N PHE A 283 6.38 17.45 3.95
CA PHE A 283 7.68 17.50 3.29
C PHE A 283 8.82 17.37 4.32
N HIS A 284 10.04 17.06 3.84
CA HIS A 284 11.22 16.94 4.69
C HIS A 284 11.78 18.30 5.08
N PRO A 285 11.97 18.61 6.39
CA PRO A 285 12.59 19.86 6.83
C PRO A 285 14.07 20.02 6.45
N GLU A 286 14.78 18.93 6.18
CA GLU A 286 16.23 18.93 5.89
C GLU A 286 16.59 19.42 4.48
N PHE A 287 15.61 19.57 3.59
CA PHE A 287 15.80 20.08 2.23
C PHE A 287 14.53 20.68 1.66
N ASP A 288 14.68 21.74 0.85
CA ASP A 288 13.62 22.47 0.17
C ASP A 288 13.73 22.43 -1.37
N ASN A 289 14.80 21.80 -1.87
CA ASN A 289 15.06 21.71 -3.31
C ASN A 289 15.76 20.37 -3.67
N PRO A 290 15.80 19.99 -4.96
CA PRO A 290 16.40 18.73 -5.40
C PRO A 290 17.89 18.57 -5.05
N ILE A 291 18.69 19.64 -5.14
CA ILE A 291 20.12 19.61 -4.76
C ILE A 291 20.27 19.35 -3.28
N GLY A 292 19.48 20.01 -2.44
CA GLY A 292 19.44 19.76 -0.99
C GLY A 292 19.11 18.31 -0.67
N MET A 293 18.11 17.73 -1.39
CA MET A 293 17.77 16.32 -1.28
C MET A 293 18.96 15.40 -1.59
N MET A 294 19.73 15.69 -2.65
CA MET A 294 20.91 14.88 -2.99
C MET A 294 22.01 14.97 -1.92
N LYS A 295 22.25 16.16 -1.38
CA LYS A 295 23.18 16.33 -0.25
C LYS A 295 22.74 15.55 0.99
N PHE A 296 21.45 15.51 1.27
CA PHE A 296 20.89 14.72 2.36
C PHE A 296 21.03 13.21 2.12
N ILE A 297 20.78 12.72 0.90
CA ILE A 297 21.03 11.30 0.53
C ILE A 297 22.49 10.93 0.72
N LYS A 298 23.42 11.80 0.32
CA LYS A 298 24.85 11.56 0.57
C LYS A 298 25.15 11.49 2.06
N ARG A 299 24.64 12.44 2.87
CA ARG A 299 24.80 12.45 4.33
C ARG A 299 24.29 11.14 4.96
N LEU A 300 23.11 10.65 4.56
CA LEU A 300 22.57 9.37 5.03
C LEU A 300 23.46 8.18 4.64
N ARG A 301 24.04 8.19 3.43
CA ARG A 301 24.97 7.15 2.98
C ARG A 301 26.24 7.14 3.81
N ASP A 302 26.83 8.30 4.06
CA ASP A 302 28.04 8.44 4.87
C ASP A 302 27.77 7.96 6.31
N LEU A 303 26.69 8.42 6.93
CA LEU A 303 26.30 8.05 8.30
C LEU A 303 25.92 6.57 8.46
N SER A 304 25.39 5.93 7.42
CA SER A 304 25.05 4.49 7.44
C SER A 304 26.29 3.59 7.26
N GLY A 305 27.48 4.17 7.06
CA GLY A 305 28.71 3.45 6.80
C GLY A 305 28.78 2.87 5.40
N GLY A 306 28.19 3.55 4.40
CA GLY A 306 28.27 3.23 2.99
C GLY A 306 27.25 2.18 2.51
N LYS A 307 26.17 1.98 3.23
CA LYS A 307 25.03 1.14 2.80
C LYS A 307 24.26 1.79 1.65
N PRO A 308 23.48 1.03 0.86
CA PRO A 308 22.63 1.59 -0.17
C PRO A 308 21.60 2.57 0.42
N VAL A 309 21.55 3.77 -0.13
CA VAL A 309 20.58 4.80 0.21
C VAL A 309 19.78 5.17 -1.03
N GLY A 310 18.47 5.11 -0.91
CA GLY A 310 17.54 5.50 -1.96
C GLY A 310 16.35 6.26 -1.41
N PHE A 311 15.37 6.48 -2.24
CA PHE A 311 14.13 7.13 -1.81
C PHE A 311 12.89 6.46 -2.41
N LYS A 312 11.76 6.64 -1.72
CA LYS A 312 10.44 6.22 -2.19
C LYS A 312 9.61 7.43 -2.58
N ILE A 313 8.97 7.35 -3.75
CA ILE A 313 8.19 8.42 -4.33
C ILE A 313 6.93 7.87 -5.02
N CYS A 314 5.79 8.55 -4.83
CA CYS A 314 4.70 8.53 -5.79
C CYS A 314 4.90 9.70 -6.74
N ILE A 315 4.87 9.45 -8.03
CA ILE A 315 5.03 10.50 -9.02
C ILE A 315 3.81 11.42 -9.01
N GLY A 316 4.08 12.72 -8.90
CA GLY A 316 3.12 13.80 -9.10
C GLY A 316 3.37 14.48 -10.45
N HIS A 317 3.80 15.71 -10.40
CA HIS A 317 4.20 16.43 -11.60
C HIS A 317 5.49 15.87 -12.19
N PRO A 318 5.54 15.52 -13.49
CA PRO A 318 6.74 14.95 -14.10
C PRO A 318 7.98 15.82 -13.96
N TRP A 319 7.83 17.15 -14.07
CA TRP A 319 8.96 18.10 -13.94
C TRP A 319 9.62 18.08 -12.57
N GLU A 320 8.90 17.75 -11.49
CA GLU A 320 9.50 17.59 -10.15
C GLU A 320 10.48 16.43 -10.12
N PHE A 321 10.10 15.27 -10.69
CA PHE A 321 11.02 14.16 -10.83
C PHE A 321 12.18 14.47 -11.78
N PHE A 322 11.92 15.19 -12.88
CA PHE A 322 12.97 15.64 -13.78
C PHE A 322 13.92 16.63 -13.10
N SER A 323 13.43 17.47 -12.20
CA SER A 323 14.27 18.36 -11.37
C SER A 323 15.19 17.56 -10.45
N ILE A 324 14.69 16.48 -9.84
CA ILE A 324 15.51 15.53 -9.09
C ILE A 324 16.57 14.87 -9.98
N ALA A 325 16.20 14.43 -11.19
CA ALA A 325 17.13 13.81 -12.13
C ALA A 325 18.20 14.79 -12.62
N LYS A 326 17.86 16.07 -12.83
CA LYS A 326 18.85 17.12 -13.12
C LYS A 326 19.80 17.37 -11.96
N ALA A 327 19.31 17.28 -10.72
CA ALA A 327 20.18 17.38 -9.55
C ALA A 327 21.18 16.20 -9.46
N PHE A 328 20.83 14.99 -9.96
CA PHE A 328 21.82 13.91 -10.10
C PHE A 328 22.97 14.31 -11.02
N LEU A 329 22.66 14.94 -12.14
CA LEU A 329 23.64 15.35 -13.15
C LEU A 329 24.51 16.52 -12.64
N GLU A 330 23.90 17.54 -12.01
CA GLU A 330 24.59 18.73 -11.56
C GLU A 330 25.52 18.46 -10.36
N THR A 331 25.07 17.62 -9.41
CA THR A 331 25.84 17.33 -8.19
C THR A 331 26.79 16.15 -8.34
N GLY A 332 26.56 15.28 -9.33
CA GLY A 332 27.20 13.98 -9.41
C GLY A 332 26.79 13.02 -8.29
N ILE A 333 25.86 13.41 -7.39
CA ILE A 333 25.32 12.59 -6.30
C ILE A 333 23.98 12.01 -6.75
N TYR A 334 23.83 10.69 -6.64
CA TYR A 334 22.58 10.02 -6.98
C TYR A 334 22.28 8.88 -6.00
N PRO A 335 21.00 8.46 -5.86
CA PRO A 335 20.61 7.37 -4.99
C PRO A 335 21.09 6.02 -5.56
N ASP A 336 21.17 5.01 -4.70
CA ASP A 336 21.44 3.64 -5.12
C ASP A 336 20.17 2.96 -5.67
N PHE A 337 19.00 3.45 -5.24
CA PHE A 337 17.70 2.95 -5.71
C PHE A 337 16.60 4.00 -5.58
N ILE A 338 15.53 3.78 -6.34
CA ILE A 338 14.27 4.54 -6.25
C ILE A 338 13.12 3.54 -6.15
N VAL A 339 12.26 3.67 -5.14
CA VAL A 339 11.02 2.91 -5.06
C VAL A 339 9.86 3.75 -5.58
N VAL A 340 9.26 3.32 -6.69
CA VAL A 340 8.06 3.94 -7.25
C VAL A 340 6.84 3.33 -6.57
N ASP A 341 6.07 4.15 -5.86
CA ASP A 341 4.85 3.74 -5.16
C ASP A 341 3.63 4.30 -5.92
N GLY A 342 2.90 3.42 -6.62
CA GLY A 342 1.75 3.83 -7.44
C GLY A 342 0.59 4.37 -6.61
N ALA A 343 -0.21 5.27 -7.19
CA ALA A 343 -1.39 5.86 -6.55
C ALA A 343 -2.42 4.83 -6.07
N GLU A 344 -2.46 3.65 -6.70
CA GLU A 344 -3.27 2.50 -6.25
C GLU A 344 -2.75 1.84 -4.97
N GLY A 345 -1.61 2.27 -4.44
CA GLY A 345 -1.08 1.86 -3.15
C GLY A 345 -2.07 2.16 -2.03
N GLY A 346 -1.79 1.71 -0.83
CA GLY A 346 -2.72 1.92 0.27
C GLY A 346 -2.04 2.20 1.60
N THR A 347 -2.86 2.69 2.53
CA THR A 347 -2.45 2.99 3.90
C THR A 347 -3.52 2.55 4.88
N GLY A 348 -3.25 2.63 6.19
CA GLY A 348 -4.24 2.39 7.24
C GLY A 348 -5.33 3.45 7.28
N ALA A 349 -5.01 4.69 6.91
CA ALA A 349 -5.94 5.81 6.84
C ALA A 349 -5.46 6.84 5.81
N ALA A 350 -6.34 7.21 4.89
CA ALA A 350 -6.15 8.32 3.96
C ALA A 350 -7.49 9.04 3.78
N PRO A 351 -7.52 10.35 3.52
CA PRO A 351 -8.71 11.01 3.00
C PRO A 351 -9.16 10.34 1.71
N ILE A 352 -10.48 10.27 1.49
CA ILE A 352 -11.06 9.55 0.33
C ILE A 352 -10.55 10.13 -0.97
N GLU A 353 -10.55 11.46 -1.11
CA GLU A 353 -10.10 12.16 -2.30
C GLU A 353 -8.63 11.88 -2.63
N PHE A 354 -7.77 11.73 -1.60
CA PHE A 354 -6.37 11.37 -1.81
C PHE A 354 -6.21 9.93 -2.28
N ALA A 355 -6.98 9.00 -1.70
CA ALA A 355 -6.93 7.59 -2.08
C ALA A 355 -7.41 7.35 -3.51
N ASP A 356 -8.36 8.17 -4.00
CA ASP A 356 -9.07 7.93 -5.25
C ASP A 356 -8.57 8.82 -6.42
N HIS A 357 -7.95 9.99 -6.13
CA HIS A 357 -7.72 11.00 -7.17
C HIS A 357 -6.33 11.66 -7.14
N VAL A 358 -5.41 11.29 -6.23
CA VAL A 358 -4.11 11.97 -6.12
C VAL A 358 -2.96 10.99 -6.38
N GLY A 359 -2.03 11.39 -7.24
CA GLY A 359 -0.84 10.64 -7.60
C GLY A 359 -0.96 9.87 -8.91
N THR A 360 0.19 9.51 -9.47
CA THR A 360 0.28 8.75 -10.73
C THR A 360 0.20 7.24 -10.44
N PRO A 361 -0.61 6.47 -11.19
CA PRO A 361 -0.61 5.02 -11.10
C PRO A 361 0.77 4.40 -11.35
N LEU A 362 0.98 3.18 -10.84
CA LEU A 362 2.29 2.54 -10.84
C LEU A 362 2.91 2.41 -12.23
N ARG A 363 2.13 2.00 -13.22
CA ARG A 363 2.68 1.71 -14.56
C ARG A 363 3.28 2.95 -15.22
N GLU A 364 2.55 4.05 -15.17
CA GLU A 364 2.94 5.35 -15.71
C GLU A 364 4.11 5.95 -14.92
N GLY A 365 4.03 5.93 -13.58
CA GLY A 365 5.11 6.40 -12.71
C GLY A 365 6.40 5.60 -12.86
N LEU A 366 6.29 4.27 -12.93
CA LEU A 366 7.41 3.37 -13.12
C LEU A 366 8.10 3.62 -14.47
N ARG A 367 7.30 3.77 -15.53
CA ARG A 367 7.84 4.00 -16.87
C ARG A 367 8.49 5.37 -16.99
N LEU A 368 7.93 6.40 -16.37
CA LEU A 368 8.53 7.73 -16.32
C LEU A 368 9.89 7.69 -15.62
N VAL A 369 9.99 7.07 -14.44
CA VAL A 369 11.25 6.94 -13.69
C VAL A 369 12.27 6.14 -14.49
N HIS A 370 11.89 4.97 -15.01
CA HIS A 370 12.76 4.13 -15.84
C HIS A 370 13.32 4.89 -17.05
N ASN A 371 12.44 5.52 -17.83
CA ASN A 371 12.82 6.28 -19.02
C ASN A 371 13.71 7.47 -18.69
N THR A 372 13.42 8.20 -17.64
CA THR A 372 14.28 9.30 -17.20
C THR A 372 15.70 8.81 -16.90
N LEU A 373 15.82 7.71 -16.17
CA LEU A 373 17.14 7.14 -15.84
C LEU A 373 17.88 6.59 -17.07
N VAL A 374 17.16 6.01 -18.04
CA VAL A 374 17.73 5.61 -19.35
C VAL A 374 18.20 6.84 -20.11
N GLY A 375 17.33 7.85 -20.24
CA GLY A 375 17.62 9.08 -20.99
C GLY A 375 18.78 9.91 -20.43
N ILE A 376 19.10 9.77 -19.14
CA ILE A 376 20.28 10.42 -18.52
C ILE A 376 21.47 9.46 -18.30
N GLY A 377 21.42 8.21 -18.81
CA GLY A 377 22.50 7.25 -18.73
C GLY A 377 22.75 6.64 -17.34
N LEU A 378 21.88 6.87 -16.34
CA LEU A 378 22.06 6.40 -14.97
C LEU A 378 21.31 5.12 -14.62
N ARG A 379 20.50 4.54 -15.53
CA ARG A 379 19.67 3.37 -15.26
C ARG A 379 20.47 2.15 -14.77
N LYS A 380 21.69 1.97 -15.21
CA LYS A 380 22.58 0.86 -14.80
C LYS A 380 23.03 1.00 -13.35
N HIS A 381 23.14 2.23 -12.85
CA HIS A 381 23.65 2.54 -11.50
C HIS A 381 22.54 2.66 -10.45
N ILE A 382 21.34 3.01 -10.85
CA ILE A 382 20.19 3.21 -9.96
C ILE A 382 19.18 2.08 -10.20
N LYS A 383 18.90 1.31 -9.17
CA LYS A 383 17.91 0.24 -9.20
C LYS A 383 16.51 0.79 -8.92
N ILE A 384 15.47 0.13 -9.45
CA ILE A 384 14.09 0.56 -9.29
C ILE A 384 13.29 -0.52 -8.56
N GLY A 385 12.70 -0.16 -7.42
CA GLY A 385 11.68 -0.95 -6.75
C GLY A 385 10.28 -0.49 -7.17
N ALA A 386 9.31 -1.40 -7.24
CA ALA A 386 7.92 -1.10 -7.57
C ALA A 386 6.98 -1.50 -6.43
N ALA A 387 6.11 -0.60 -6.02
CA ALA A 387 5.06 -0.85 -5.02
C ALA A 387 3.71 -0.31 -5.52
N GLY A 388 2.63 -1.08 -5.40
CA GLY A 388 1.29 -0.73 -5.87
C GLY A 388 0.49 -1.96 -6.22
N LYS A 389 -0.35 -2.45 -5.31
CA LYS A 389 -1.23 -3.64 -5.47
C LYS A 389 -0.57 -4.89 -6.08
N VAL A 390 0.71 -5.12 -5.83
CA VAL A 390 1.42 -6.33 -6.27
C VAL A 390 0.99 -7.51 -5.39
N ILE A 391 0.40 -8.56 -5.99
CA ILE A 391 -0.14 -9.74 -5.30
C ILE A 391 0.37 -11.05 -5.91
N THR A 392 0.36 -11.16 -7.24
CA THR A 392 0.64 -12.40 -7.97
C THR A 392 2.01 -12.36 -8.66
N ALA A 393 2.48 -13.52 -9.09
CA ALA A 393 3.68 -13.62 -9.93
C ALA A 393 3.54 -12.82 -11.25
N PHE A 394 2.32 -12.76 -11.81
CA PHE A 394 2.08 -11.96 -13.02
C PHE A 394 2.20 -10.45 -12.75
N ASP A 395 1.76 -9.96 -11.57
CA ASP A 395 1.95 -8.54 -11.21
C ASP A 395 3.44 -8.20 -11.09
N ILE A 396 4.25 -9.14 -10.53
CA ILE A 396 5.71 -8.99 -10.47
C ILE A 396 6.29 -8.97 -11.90
N ALA A 397 5.96 -9.96 -12.73
CA ALA A 397 6.45 -10.04 -14.11
C ALA A 397 6.13 -8.77 -14.91
N ARG A 398 4.91 -8.23 -14.76
CA ARG A 398 4.49 -6.97 -15.38
C ARG A 398 5.31 -5.77 -14.91
N ALA A 399 5.51 -5.61 -13.61
CA ALA A 399 6.31 -4.50 -13.08
C ALA A 399 7.77 -4.58 -13.55
N LEU A 400 8.37 -5.78 -13.53
CA LEU A 400 9.73 -6.00 -14.02
C LEU A 400 9.83 -5.73 -15.53
N SER A 401 8.83 -6.11 -16.32
CA SER A 401 8.81 -5.84 -17.76
C SER A 401 8.75 -4.34 -18.09
N LEU A 402 8.19 -3.53 -17.19
CA LEU A 402 8.09 -2.08 -17.33
C LEU A 402 9.31 -1.32 -16.76
N GLY A 403 10.28 -2.04 -16.21
CA GLY A 403 11.56 -1.47 -15.80
C GLY A 403 11.84 -1.51 -14.29
N ALA A 404 11.06 -2.22 -13.47
CA ALA A 404 11.44 -2.48 -12.09
C ALA A 404 12.57 -3.55 -12.01
N ASP A 405 13.36 -3.50 -10.95
CA ASP A 405 14.34 -4.54 -10.60
C ASP A 405 13.80 -5.47 -9.50
N TRP A 406 12.86 -5.00 -8.67
CA TRP A 406 12.12 -5.79 -7.68
C TRP A 406 10.75 -5.18 -7.36
N CYS A 407 9.93 -5.92 -6.64
CA CYS A 407 8.62 -5.49 -6.17
C CYS A 407 8.51 -5.56 -4.64
N ASN A 408 7.78 -4.60 -4.08
CA ASN A 408 7.39 -4.58 -2.68
C ASN A 408 5.87 -4.76 -2.55
N ALA A 409 5.41 -5.64 -1.66
CA ALA A 409 4.01 -5.86 -1.38
C ALA A 409 3.67 -5.60 0.08
N GLY A 410 2.73 -4.70 0.35
CA GLY A 410 2.19 -4.47 1.69
C GLY A 410 1.02 -5.41 1.97
N ARG A 411 -0.10 -5.20 1.27
CA ARG A 411 -1.34 -5.97 1.51
C ARG A 411 -1.24 -7.44 1.17
N GLY A 412 -0.41 -7.82 0.20
CA GLY A 412 -0.14 -9.22 -0.07
C GLY A 412 0.38 -9.93 1.18
N PHE A 413 1.37 -9.37 1.86
CA PHE A 413 1.88 -9.92 3.12
C PHE A 413 0.92 -9.73 4.30
N MET A 414 0.10 -8.68 4.31
CA MET A 414 -1.00 -8.57 5.30
C MET A 414 -2.01 -9.70 5.16
N PHE A 415 -2.41 -10.08 3.95
CA PHE A 415 -3.28 -11.24 3.71
C PHE A 415 -2.60 -12.53 4.16
N ALA A 416 -1.30 -12.69 3.91
CA ALA A 416 -0.53 -13.85 4.38
C ALA A 416 -0.56 -13.99 5.91
N VAL A 417 -0.45 -12.90 6.67
CA VAL A 417 -0.57 -12.93 8.14
C VAL A 417 -2.01 -13.03 8.63
N GLY A 418 -3.02 -12.98 7.74
CA GLY A 418 -4.41 -13.23 8.09
C GLY A 418 -5.35 -12.04 8.01
N CYS A 419 -5.00 -10.95 7.32
CA CYS A 419 -5.94 -9.88 6.99
C CYS A 419 -7.09 -10.43 6.14
N ILE A 420 -8.31 -10.01 6.44
CA ILE A 420 -9.55 -10.40 5.70
C ILE A 420 -10.17 -9.24 4.93
N GLN A 421 -9.45 -8.12 4.78
CA GLN A 421 -9.95 -6.91 4.11
C GLN A 421 -11.19 -6.28 4.79
N ALA A 422 -11.25 -6.34 6.13
CA ALA A 422 -12.36 -5.73 6.89
C ALA A 422 -12.39 -4.19 6.84
N GLN A 423 -11.36 -3.55 6.26
CA GLN A 423 -11.24 -2.09 6.09
C GLN A 423 -11.39 -1.26 7.38
N ALA A 424 -11.20 -1.89 8.54
CA ALA A 424 -11.27 -1.27 9.87
C ALA A 424 -9.90 -0.86 10.44
N CYS A 425 -8.88 -0.69 9.59
CA CYS A 425 -7.49 -0.45 10.02
C CYS A 425 -7.31 0.88 10.79
N HIS A 426 -8.13 1.88 10.49
CA HIS A 426 -8.09 3.21 11.14
C HIS A 426 -8.79 3.23 12.52
N THR A 427 -9.62 2.22 12.83
CA THR A 427 -10.50 2.22 14.01
C THR A 427 -9.89 1.57 15.25
N ASP A 428 -8.72 0.95 15.14
CA ASP A 428 -8.12 0.06 16.15
C ASP A 428 -8.91 -1.23 16.45
N LYS A 429 -9.99 -1.50 15.69
CA LYS A 429 -10.90 -2.64 15.88
C LYS A 429 -10.69 -3.74 14.85
N CYS A 430 -9.46 -3.90 14.34
CA CYS A 430 -9.15 -4.95 13.36
C CYS A 430 -9.55 -6.34 13.92
N PRO A 431 -10.47 -7.07 13.24
CA PRO A 431 -11.00 -8.33 13.78
C PRO A 431 -9.97 -9.46 13.81
N THR A 432 -8.89 -9.35 13.03
CA THR A 432 -7.86 -10.40 12.92
C THR A 432 -6.58 -10.09 13.70
N GLY A 433 -6.52 -8.94 14.40
CA GLY A 433 -5.35 -8.57 15.18
C GLY A 433 -4.16 -8.04 14.38
N VAL A 434 -4.31 -7.84 13.05
CA VAL A 434 -3.21 -7.37 12.19
C VAL A 434 -2.94 -5.88 12.37
N ALA A 435 -3.98 -5.04 12.29
CA ALA A 435 -3.87 -3.57 12.32
C ALA A 435 -4.55 -2.98 13.57
N THR A 436 -4.07 -3.35 14.75
CA THR A 436 -4.62 -2.92 16.05
C THR A 436 -3.51 -2.84 17.10
N GLN A 437 -3.71 -1.99 18.10
CA GLN A 437 -2.88 -1.93 19.31
C GLN A 437 -3.57 -2.57 20.52
N ASP A 438 -4.82 -3.04 20.37
CA ASP A 438 -5.52 -3.82 21.40
C ASP A 438 -4.78 -5.15 21.66
N PRO A 439 -4.25 -5.37 22.89
CA PRO A 439 -3.47 -6.56 23.20
C PRO A 439 -4.25 -7.87 23.04
N LEU A 440 -5.56 -7.86 23.33
CA LEU A 440 -6.41 -9.05 23.22
C LEU A 440 -6.62 -9.45 21.76
N ARG A 441 -6.87 -8.47 20.88
CA ARG A 441 -6.98 -8.70 19.44
C ARG A 441 -5.64 -9.12 18.84
N ALA A 442 -4.56 -8.42 19.18
CA ALA A 442 -3.21 -8.74 18.68
C ALA A 442 -2.78 -10.16 19.09
N LYS A 443 -3.12 -10.62 20.30
CA LYS A 443 -2.80 -11.96 20.80
C LYS A 443 -3.42 -13.09 19.98
N ALA A 444 -4.55 -12.85 19.32
CA ALA A 444 -5.19 -13.84 18.45
C ALA A 444 -4.31 -14.20 17.21
N LEU A 445 -3.34 -13.34 16.87
CA LEU A 445 -2.38 -13.58 15.80
C LEU A 445 -1.19 -14.37 16.35
N VAL A 446 -1.17 -15.69 16.09
CA VAL A 446 -0.09 -16.60 16.52
C VAL A 446 1.14 -16.39 15.63
N VAL A 447 2.21 -15.84 16.20
CA VAL A 447 3.38 -15.34 15.46
C VAL A 447 4.05 -16.44 14.64
N GLU A 448 4.25 -17.62 15.21
CA GLU A 448 4.95 -18.75 14.57
C GLU A 448 4.23 -19.23 13.32
N ASP A 449 2.91 -19.45 13.40
CA ASP A 449 2.06 -19.82 12.26
C ASP A 449 2.09 -18.74 11.18
N LYS A 450 2.00 -17.47 11.58
CA LYS A 450 1.95 -16.37 10.62
C LYS A 450 3.31 -16.10 9.98
N ALA A 451 4.41 -16.27 10.68
CA ALA A 451 5.75 -16.19 10.12
C ALA A 451 5.96 -17.25 9.02
N TYR A 452 5.51 -18.48 9.28
CA TYR A 452 5.55 -19.55 8.29
C TYR A 452 4.69 -19.24 7.06
N ARG A 453 3.51 -18.65 7.24
CA ARG A 453 2.66 -18.21 6.11
C ARG A 453 3.29 -17.10 5.29
N VAL A 454 3.97 -16.14 5.91
CA VAL A 454 4.73 -15.08 5.25
C VAL A 454 5.83 -15.68 4.37
N TYR A 455 6.61 -16.59 4.92
CA TYR A 455 7.64 -17.34 4.19
C TYR A 455 7.06 -18.11 3.01
N ASN A 456 5.99 -18.88 3.22
CA ASN A 456 5.36 -19.68 2.18
C ASN A 456 4.79 -18.82 1.05
N TYR A 457 4.14 -17.71 1.38
CA TYR A 457 3.60 -16.81 0.37
C TYR A 457 4.71 -16.26 -0.53
N HIS A 458 5.82 -15.82 0.05
CA HIS A 458 7.01 -15.39 -0.70
C HIS A 458 7.52 -16.52 -1.61
N LYS A 459 7.87 -17.66 -1.02
CA LYS A 459 8.44 -18.82 -1.73
C LYS A 459 7.55 -19.29 -2.88
N ASN A 460 6.25 -19.50 -2.61
CA ASN A 460 5.31 -20.01 -3.62
C ASN A 460 5.01 -18.97 -4.71
N THR A 461 5.11 -17.66 -4.40
CA THR A 461 4.98 -16.61 -5.41
C THR A 461 6.19 -16.56 -6.33
N LEU A 462 7.42 -16.74 -5.82
CA LEU A 462 8.61 -16.84 -6.65
C LEU A 462 8.65 -18.13 -7.46
N HIS A 463 8.14 -19.25 -6.94
CA HIS A 463 7.94 -20.47 -7.71
C HIS A 463 7.01 -20.22 -8.91
N ALA A 464 5.85 -19.60 -8.69
CA ALA A 464 4.93 -19.27 -9.78
C ALA A 464 5.54 -18.25 -10.78
N LEU A 465 6.44 -17.37 -10.33
CA LEU A 465 7.18 -16.48 -11.21
C LEU A 465 8.14 -17.29 -12.11
N ALA A 466 8.85 -18.27 -11.54
CA ALA A 466 9.73 -19.16 -12.32
C ALA A 466 8.97 -19.94 -13.39
N GLU A 467 7.76 -20.46 -13.06
CA GLU A 467 6.90 -21.14 -14.04
C GLU A 467 6.49 -20.20 -15.19
N LEU A 468 6.13 -18.93 -14.89
CA LEU A 468 5.79 -17.93 -15.92
C LEU A 468 6.99 -17.58 -16.81
N LEU A 469 8.17 -17.38 -16.21
CA LEU A 469 9.41 -17.10 -16.95
C LEU A 469 9.79 -18.26 -17.85
N GLY A 470 9.76 -19.48 -17.30
CA GLY A 470 10.05 -20.71 -18.05
C GLY A 470 9.10 -20.88 -19.24
N ALA A 471 7.80 -20.66 -19.06
CA ALA A 471 6.82 -20.69 -20.14
C ALA A 471 7.11 -19.65 -21.24
N ALA A 472 7.65 -18.49 -20.87
CA ALA A 472 8.07 -17.44 -21.82
C ALA A 472 9.44 -17.72 -22.47
N GLY A 473 10.13 -18.81 -22.11
CA GLY A 473 11.48 -19.15 -22.61
C GLY A 473 12.60 -18.30 -21.99
N LEU A 474 12.35 -17.72 -20.82
CA LEU A 474 13.31 -16.90 -20.09
C LEU A 474 13.96 -17.71 -18.97
N HIS A 475 15.16 -17.30 -18.54
CA HIS A 475 15.92 -17.96 -17.48
C HIS A 475 15.96 -17.15 -16.17
N HIS A 476 15.78 -15.82 -16.26
CA HIS A 476 15.87 -14.94 -15.10
C HIS A 476 14.89 -13.75 -15.21
N PRO A 477 14.33 -13.24 -14.10
CA PRO A 477 13.43 -12.08 -14.13
C PRO A 477 14.01 -10.82 -14.78
N SER A 478 15.33 -10.63 -14.73
CA SER A 478 16.00 -9.50 -15.37
C SER A 478 15.96 -9.53 -16.91
N GLU A 479 15.55 -10.63 -17.51
CA GLU A 479 15.36 -10.74 -18.97
C GLU A 479 13.99 -10.23 -19.41
N LEU A 480 13.05 -10.02 -18.48
CA LEU A 480 11.73 -9.48 -18.80
C LEU A 480 11.84 -8.09 -19.43
N ARG A 481 11.09 -7.90 -20.52
CA ARG A 481 10.96 -6.63 -21.24
C ARG A 481 9.49 -6.40 -21.58
N ALA A 482 9.13 -5.16 -21.84
CA ALA A 482 7.76 -4.77 -22.15
C ALA A 482 7.16 -5.50 -23.35
N HIS A 483 7.98 -5.99 -24.30
CA HIS A 483 7.49 -6.77 -25.45
C HIS A 483 7.06 -8.22 -25.12
N HIS A 484 7.41 -8.75 -23.93
CA HIS A 484 6.94 -10.08 -23.52
C HIS A 484 5.47 -10.09 -23.09
N ILE A 485 4.89 -8.93 -22.81
CA ILE A 485 3.50 -8.81 -22.32
C ILE A 485 2.65 -8.09 -23.36
N ALA A 486 1.51 -8.70 -23.67
CA ALA A 486 0.48 -8.16 -24.55
C ALA A 486 -0.72 -7.69 -23.72
N ARG A 487 -1.40 -6.66 -24.21
CA ARG A 487 -2.61 -6.10 -23.62
C ARG A 487 -3.69 -5.88 -24.68
N ARG A 488 -4.90 -6.26 -24.39
CA ARG A 488 -6.07 -5.91 -25.18
C ARG A 488 -6.47 -4.47 -24.90
N VAL A 489 -6.37 -3.59 -25.90
CA VAL A 489 -6.70 -2.17 -25.75
C VAL A 489 -8.11 -1.84 -26.24
N SER A 490 -8.67 -2.71 -27.09
CA SER A 490 -10.08 -2.66 -27.52
C SER A 490 -10.52 -4.08 -27.88
N PRO A 491 -11.82 -4.32 -28.18
CA PRO A 491 -12.28 -5.63 -28.62
C PRO A 491 -11.55 -6.22 -29.82
N THR A 492 -11.00 -5.36 -30.68
CA THR A 492 -10.34 -5.76 -31.94
C THR A 492 -8.84 -5.45 -31.98
N GLU A 493 -8.29 -4.77 -30.96
CA GLU A 493 -6.90 -4.34 -30.97
C GLU A 493 -6.13 -4.90 -29.77
N ILE A 494 -4.96 -5.45 -30.07
CA ILE A 494 -3.99 -5.94 -29.07
C ILE A 494 -2.68 -5.18 -29.32
N ARG A 495 -2.04 -4.72 -28.24
CA ARG A 495 -0.71 -4.10 -28.29
C ARG A 495 0.23 -4.76 -27.28
N LEU A 496 1.50 -4.83 -27.63
CA LEU A 496 2.55 -5.13 -26.67
C LEU A 496 2.75 -3.95 -25.72
N LEU A 497 3.14 -4.21 -24.47
CA LEU A 497 3.41 -3.12 -23.53
C LEU A 497 4.54 -2.21 -24.02
N SER A 498 5.48 -2.71 -24.83
CA SER A 498 6.52 -1.88 -25.46
C SER A 498 5.97 -0.82 -26.42
N ALA A 499 4.83 -1.08 -27.06
CA ALA A 499 4.16 -0.10 -27.91
C ALA A 499 3.31 0.91 -27.11
N LEU A 500 2.78 0.47 -25.95
CA LEU A 500 2.00 1.33 -25.05
C LEU A 500 2.90 2.21 -24.17
N TYR A 501 4.06 1.68 -23.80
CA TYR A 501 5.04 2.31 -22.91
C TYR A 501 6.42 2.29 -23.59
N PRO A 502 6.64 3.13 -24.61
CA PRO A 502 7.90 3.15 -25.36
C PRO A 502 9.10 3.48 -24.45
N GLU A 503 10.25 2.94 -24.79
CA GLU A 503 11.51 3.16 -24.07
C GLU A 503 12.30 4.27 -24.73
N LEU A 504 12.92 5.16 -23.92
CA LEU A 504 13.86 6.15 -24.41
C LEU A 504 15.19 5.49 -24.82
N VAL A 505 15.92 6.14 -25.69
CA VAL A 505 17.30 5.77 -26.02
C VAL A 505 18.24 6.22 -24.90
N GLU A 506 19.28 5.42 -24.60
CA GLU A 506 20.29 5.77 -23.60
C GLU A 506 20.94 7.13 -23.94
N ASN A 507 21.01 8.04 -22.95
CA ASN A 507 21.55 9.40 -23.05
C ASN A 507 20.73 10.39 -23.89
N GLU A 508 19.57 10.02 -24.38
CA GLU A 508 18.73 10.85 -25.24
C GLU A 508 18.44 12.25 -24.64
N LEU A 509 18.18 12.30 -23.32
CA LEU A 509 17.87 13.56 -22.63
C LEU A 509 19.11 14.46 -22.47
N ILE A 510 20.31 13.88 -22.34
CA ILE A 510 21.57 14.60 -22.25
C ILE A 510 21.93 15.19 -23.61
N GLU A 511 21.63 14.49 -24.70
CA GLU A 511 21.87 14.90 -26.06
C GLU A 511 20.85 15.94 -26.57
N GLY A 512 19.84 16.28 -25.74
CA GLY A 512 18.78 17.22 -26.15
C GLY A 512 17.81 16.66 -27.19
N LYS A 513 17.69 15.34 -27.26
CA LYS A 513 16.76 14.62 -28.13
C LYS A 513 15.55 14.18 -27.33
N TYR A 514 14.38 14.16 -27.92
CA TYR A 514 13.14 13.81 -27.23
C TYR A 514 12.26 12.94 -28.12
N SER A 515 12.23 11.65 -27.88
CA SER A 515 11.41 10.69 -28.64
C SER A 515 9.94 10.68 -28.20
N THR A 516 9.60 11.33 -27.08
CA THR A 516 8.21 11.47 -26.63
C THR A 516 7.87 12.90 -26.24
N ARG A 517 6.64 13.30 -26.50
CA ARG A 517 6.15 14.66 -26.25
C ARG A 517 6.24 15.07 -24.78
N LEU A 518 6.06 14.13 -23.85
CA LEU A 518 6.19 14.38 -22.42
C LEU A 518 7.58 14.93 -22.07
N PHE A 519 8.64 14.28 -22.54
CA PHE A 519 10.02 14.70 -22.26
C PHE A 519 10.39 15.97 -23.03
N GLU A 520 9.90 16.13 -24.25
CA GLU A 520 10.11 17.35 -25.04
C GLU A 520 9.59 18.61 -24.31
N VAL A 521 8.44 18.51 -23.65
CA VAL A 521 7.80 19.67 -22.99
C VAL A 521 8.30 19.84 -21.55
N ALA A 522 8.36 18.78 -20.77
CA ALA A 522 8.57 18.87 -19.32
C ALA A 522 10.05 18.80 -18.90
N TRP A 523 10.91 18.13 -19.66
CA TRP A 523 12.33 18.04 -19.31
C TRP A 523 13.05 19.39 -19.37
N PRO A 524 12.89 20.24 -20.42
CA PRO A 524 13.57 21.54 -20.50
C PRO A 524 13.22 22.49 -19.35
N VAL A 525 11.97 22.49 -18.87
CA VAL A 525 11.49 23.41 -17.84
C VAL A 525 11.81 22.97 -16.41
N ALA A 526 12.25 21.74 -16.21
CA ALA A 526 12.69 21.25 -14.91
C ALA A 526 14.00 21.94 -14.48
N ASN A 527 14.15 22.20 -13.17
CA ASN A 527 15.29 22.91 -12.59
C ASN A 527 15.80 22.21 -11.33
N ALA A 528 17.07 21.86 -11.26
CA ALA A 528 17.70 21.22 -10.10
C ALA A 528 17.65 22.07 -8.81
N GLN A 529 17.49 23.39 -8.94
CA GLN A 529 17.45 24.33 -7.82
C GLN A 529 16.04 24.47 -7.22
N SER A 530 14.98 23.93 -7.85
CA SER A 530 13.62 24.08 -7.39
C SER A 530 12.73 22.91 -7.80
N PHE A 531 11.82 22.48 -6.92
CA PHE A 531 10.71 21.59 -7.28
C PHE A 531 9.61 22.31 -8.05
N HIS A 532 9.54 23.65 -7.95
CA HIS A 532 8.52 24.47 -8.59
C HIS A 532 8.99 24.94 -9.97
N LEU A 533 8.03 25.04 -10.90
CA LEU A 533 8.27 25.68 -12.18
C LEU A 533 8.46 27.18 -11.99
N GLU A 534 9.35 27.77 -12.76
CA GLU A 534 9.46 29.23 -12.88
C GLU A 534 8.20 29.82 -13.53
N ALA A 535 7.83 31.05 -13.16
CA ALA A 535 6.64 31.71 -13.70
C ALA A 535 6.66 31.84 -15.24
N SER A 536 7.84 31.97 -15.84
CA SER A 536 8.05 31.97 -17.30
C SER A 536 7.71 30.64 -17.98
N ALA A 537 7.80 29.53 -17.23
CA ALA A 537 7.50 28.19 -17.74
C ALA A 537 6.00 27.83 -17.60
N GLN A 538 5.20 28.61 -16.89
CA GLN A 538 3.76 28.36 -16.71
C GLN A 538 3.01 28.34 -18.05
N ASN A 539 3.39 29.18 -19.02
CA ASN A 539 2.81 29.16 -20.37
C ASN A 539 3.14 27.86 -21.15
N MET A 540 4.22 27.14 -20.77
CA MET A 540 4.51 25.82 -21.34
C MET A 540 3.65 24.72 -20.70
N VAL A 541 3.15 24.91 -19.49
CA VAL A 541 2.20 23.99 -18.84
C VAL A 541 0.88 23.95 -19.60
N GLU A 542 0.43 25.05 -20.19
CA GLU A 542 -0.74 25.07 -21.08
C GLU A 542 -0.51 24.23 -22.34
N SER A 543 0.71 24.24 -22.88
CA SER A 543 1.07 23.32 -23.96
C SER A 543 1.23 21.88 -23.51
N PHE A 544 1.49 21.65 -22.22
CA PHE A 544 1.53 20.33 -21.59
C PHE A 544 0.13 19.69 -21.56
N HIS A 545 -0.91 20.44 -21.23
CA HIS A 545 -2.30 19.96 -21.32
C HIS A 545 -2.67 19.53 -22.75
N LYS A 546 -2.17 20.21 -23.75
CA LYS A 546 -2.31 19.80 -25.16
C LYS A 546 -1.50 18.55 -25.51
N ALA A 547 -0.37 18.32 -24.84
CA ALA A 547 0.51 17.17 -25.08
C ALA A 547 -0.03 15.86 -24.49
N TYR A 548 -0.80 15.91 -23.38
CA TYR A 548 -1.45 14.73 -22.78
C TYR A 548 -2.71 14.27 -23.53
N GLY A 549 -2.96 14.77 -24.73
CA GLY A 549 -3.99 14.22 -25.62
C GLY A 549 -5.42 14.56 -25.21
N MET A 550 -5.65 15.66 -24.50
CA MET A 550 -6.96 16.28 -24.48
C MET A 550 -7.16 17.03 -25.81
N ASN A 551 -7.17 16.27 -26.90
CA ASN A 551 -7.79 16.74 -28.12
C ASN A 551 -9.30 16.61 -27.92
N ASN A 552 -9.99 17.74 -27.96
CA ASN A 552 -11.44 17.79 -28.15
C ASN A 552 -11.83 17.03 -29.41
#